data_2ac1bebcf7de95606271a2314f8de166
#
_entry.id   2ac1bebcf7de95606271a2314f8de166
#
_cell.length_a   1.000
_cell.length_b   1.000
_cell.length_c   1.000
_cell.angle_alpha   90.00
_cell.angle_beta   90.00
_cell.angle_gamma   90.00
#
_symmetry.space_group_name_H-M   'P 1'
#
loop_
_entity.id
_entity.type
_entity.pdbx_description
1 polymer ?
#
loop_
_entity_poly.entity_id
_entity_poly.type
_entity_poly.pdbx_seq_one_letter_code
_entity_poly.pdbx_strand_id
1 'polypeptide(L)'
;MKTEQVAINTIRENNENPRLIKDNKFYKLVESIKQFPKMLEVRPIVIDEDGVILGGNMRFKALLHLKHKKVNVVKIEGLTPKQKKEFIIKDNVGFGQWDWDILSNEWESKELNEWGLDVWEPSDYDLDDFFTEEQEPTEKKDPLEWFQAFVDYVEHNHSNIYNEACKYADEEEQKD
;
A
#
# COMPACT_ATOMS: atom_id res chain seq x y z
N MET A 1 4.86 -13.37 -26.86
CA MET A 1 3.44 -13.41 -26.47
C MET A 1 2.74 -12.23 -27.11
N LYS A 2 1.51 -12.42 -27.56
CA LYS A 2 0.75 -11.38 -28.26
C LYS A 2 -0.40 -10.93 -27.36
N THR A 3 -0.60 -9.62 -27.26
CA THR A 3 -1.76 -9.05 -26.56
C THR A 3 -2.99 -9.19 -27.46
N GLU A 4 -4.08 -9.62 -26.89
CA GLU A 4 -5.39 -9.72 -27.55
C GLU A 4 -6.46 -9.04 -26.73
N GLN A 5 -7.55 -8.62 -27.38
CA GLN A 5 -8.69 -8.04 -26.73
C GLN A 5 -9.84 -9.05 -26.65
N VAL A 6 -10.27 -9.38 -25.44
CA VAL A 6 -11.34 -10.34 -25.18
C VAL A 6 -12.53 -9.70 -24.46
N ALA A 7 -13.67 -10.35 -24.50
CA ALA A 7 -14.82 -9.93 -23.70
C ALA A 7 -14.52 -10.17 -22.20
N ILE A 8 -14.82 -9.19 -21.34
CA ILE A 8 -14.45 -9.25 -19.91
C ILE A 8 -15.11 -10.43 -19.18
N ASN A 9 -16.25 -10.89 -19.64
CA ASN A 9 -16.98 -12.04 -19.09
C ASN A 9 -16.38 -13.40 -19.47
N THR A 10 -15.39 -13.45 -20.36
CA THR A 10 -14.69 -14.70 -20.73
C THR A 10 -13.51 -15.02 -19.83
N ILE A 11 -13.13 -14.08 -18.98
CA ILE A 11 -12.04 -14.28 -18.01
C ILE A 11 -12.58 -14.33 -16.59
N ARG A 12 -11.86 -15.00 -15.71
CA ARG A 12 -12.27 -15.28 -14.34
C ARG A 12 -11.25 -14.81 -13.33
N GLU A 13 -11.72 -14.21 -12.25
CA GLU A 13 -10.89 -13.90 -11.09
C GLU A 13 -10.25 -15.15 -10.51
N ASN A 14 -9.00 -15.03 -10.09
CA ASN A 14 -8.32 -16.07 -9.32
C ASN A 14 -8.53 -15.86 -7.83
N ASN A 15 -9.40 -16.65 -7.22
CA ASN A 15 -9.72 -16.60 -5.79
C ASN A 15 -8.55 -17.07 -4.91
N GLU A 16 -7.56 -17.78 -5.46
CA GLU A 16 -6.34 -18.19 -4.73
C GLU A 16 -5.27 -17.10 -4.70
N ASN A 17 -5.50 -15.93 -5.32
CA ASN A 17 -4.55 -14.82 -5.29
C ASN A 17 -4.55 -14.17 -3.90
N PRO A 18 -3.43 -14.22 -3.16
CA PRO A 18 -3.36 -13.70 -1.78
C PRO A 18 -3.31 -12.17 -1.70
N ARG A 19 -3.18 -11.48 -2.84
CA ARG A 19 -3.09 -10.02 -2.84
C ARG A 19 -4.44 -9.37 -2.60
N LEU A 20 -4.51 -8.56 -1.55
CA LEU A 20 -5.65 -7.74 -1.21
C LEU A 20 -5.37 -6.26 -1.51
N ILE A 21 -6.41 -5.50 -1.74
CA ILE A 21 -6.36 -4.05 -1.86
C ILE A 21 -7.38 -3.43 -0.89
N LYS A 22 -6.97 -2.40 -0.15
CA LYS A 22 -7.88 -1.64 0.71
C LYS A 22 -8.76 -0.71 -0.14
N ASP A 23 -9.94 -0.38 0.36
CA ASP A 23 -10.95 0.36 -0.39
C ASP A 23 -10.44 1.69 -0.96
N ASN A 24 -9.70 2.49 -0.16
CA ASN A 24 -9.12 3.75 -0.62
C ASN A 24 -8.15 3.55 -1.80
N LYS A 25 -7.28 2.54 -1.75
CA LYS A 25 -6.35 2.22 -2.85
C LYS A 25 -7.07 1.64 -4.07
N PHE A 26 -8.18 0.94 -3.86
CA PHE A 26 -9.01 0.47 -4.96
C PHE A 26 -9.62 1.64 -5.75
N TYR A 27 -10.16 2.64 -5.06
CA TYR A 27 -10.71 3.83 -5.74
C TYR A 27 -9.63 4.67 -6.41
N LYS A 28 -8.44 4.81 -5.83
CA LYS A 28 -7.27 5.42 -6.51
C LYS A 28 -6.92 4.67 -7.81
N LEU A 29 -6.94 3.33 -7.80
CA LEU A 29 -6.73 2.53 -9.02
C LEU A 29 -7.82 2.78 -10.06
N VAL A 30 -9.10 2.85 -9.66
CA VAL A 30 -10.23 3.15 -10.56
C VAL A 30 -10.03 4.51 -11.22
N GLU A 31 -9.69 5.55 -10.45
CA GLU A 31 -9.44 6.89 -10.98
C GLU A 31 -8.20 6.94 -11.89
N SER A 32 -7.12 6.28 -11.51
CA SER A 32 -5.91 6.16 -12.34
C SER A 32 -6.21 5.54 -13.72
N ILE A 33 -7.07 4.51 -13.77
CA ILE A 33 -7.49 3.90 -15.04
C ILE A 33 -8.33 4.88 -15.87
N LYS A 34 -9.20 5.68 -15.26
CA LYS A 34 -9.99 6.70 -15.96
C LYS A 34 -9.11 7.81 -16.53
N GLN A 35 -8.16 8.30 -15.72
CA GLN A 35 -7.27 9.40 -16.11
C GLN A 35 -6.24 8.98 -17.17
N PHE A 36 -5.75 7.74 -17.07
CA PHE A 36 -4.73 7.24 -18.00
C PHE A 36 -5.08 5.85 -18.56
N PRO A 37 -6.14 5.74 -19.38
CA PRO A 37 -6.61 4.45 -19.92
C PRO A 37 -5.58 3.75 -20.81
N LYS A 38 -4.63 4.50 -21.41
CA LYS A 38 -3.56 3.94 -22.24
C LYS A 38 -2.66 2.97 -21.48
N MET A 39 -2.58 3.10 -20.13
CA MET A 39 -1.88 2.13 -19.29
C MET A 39 -2.42 0.69 -19.41
N LEU A 40 -3.71 0.52 -19.75
CA LEU A 40 -4.30 -0.81 -19.96
C LEU A 40 -3.74 -1.52 -21.19
N GLU A 41 -3.21 -0.78 -22.16
CA GLU A 41 -2.59 -1.35 -23.37
C GLU A 41 -1.18 -1.88 -23.06
N VAL A 42 -0.43 -1.17 -22.22
CA VAL A 42 0.96 -1.53 -21.86
C VAL A 42 1.04 -2.47 -20.67
N ARG A 43 -0.04 -2.58 -19.89
CA ARG A 43 -0.15 -3.50 -18.74
C ARG A 43 -1.40 -4.37 -18.85
N PRO A 44 -1.46 -5.30 -19.83
CA PRO A 44 -2.61 -6.20 -20.01
C PRO A 44 -2.79 -7.11 -18.79
N ILE A 45 -3.96 -7.71 -18.68
CA ILE A 45 -4.23 -8.78 -17.71
C ILE A 45 -3.59 -10.07 -18.22
N VAL A 46 -2.93 -10.80 -17.33
CA VAL A 46 -2.33 -12.10 -17.67
C VAL A 46 -3.29 -13.21 -17.26
N ILE A 47 -3.62 -14.07 -18.20
CA ILE A 47 -4.51 -15.22 -17.99
C ILE A 47 -3.84 -16.53 -18.39
N ASP A 48 -4.33 -17.62 -17.83
CA ASP A 48 -3.96 -18.97 -18.27
C ASP A 48 -4.83 -19.47 -19.42
N GLU A 49 -4.64 -20.73 -19.82
CA GLU A 49 -5.38 -21.41 -20.88
C GLU A 49 -6.87 -21.49 -20.61
N ASP A 50 -7.29 -21.51 -19.34
CA ASP A 50 -8.68 -21.61 -18.89
C ASP A 50 -9.36 -20.25 -18.67
N GLY A 51 -8.63 -19.15 -18.94
CA GLY A 51 -9.08 -17.78 -18.73
C GLY A 51 -9.04 -17.34 -17.25
N VAL A 52 -8.32 -18.05 -16.39
CA VAL A 52 -8.12 -17.66 -15.00
C VAL A 52 -7.00 -16.62 -14.91
N ILE A 53 -7.24 -15.55 -14.19
CA ILE A 53 -6.29 -14.45 -14.06
C ILE A 53 -5.10 -14.85 -13.17
N LEU A 54 -3.91 -14.80 -13.73
CA LEU A 54 -2.64 -14.97 -13.02
C LEU A 54 -2.06 -13.64 -12.54
N GLY A 55 -2.23 -12.57 -13.33
CA GLY A 55 -1.77 -11.22 -13.00
C GLY A 55 -2.79 -10.15 -13.38
N GLY A 56 -3.07 -9.20 -12.46
CA GLY A 56 -3.98 -8.09 -12.71
C GLY A 56 -5.39 -8.24 -12.16
N ASN A 57 -5.65 -9.09 -11.15
CA ASN A 57 -6.95 -9.24 -10.49
C ASN A 57 -7.57 -7.90 -10.07
N MET A 58 -6.78 -6.98 -9.50
CA MET A 58 -7.31 -5.68 -9.05
C MET A 58 -7.70 -4.79 -10.23
N ARG A 59 -6.93 -4.83 -11.34
CA ARG A 59 -7.32 -4.14 -12.58
C ARG A 59 -8.60 -4.72 -13.16
N PHE A 60 -8.77 -6.02 -13.13
CA PHE A 60 -10.01 -6.68 -13.56
C PHE A 60 -11.22 -6.19 -12.74
N LYS A 61 -11.10 -6.14 -11.40
CA LYS A 61 -12.15 -5.60 -10.52
C LYS A 61 -12.47 -4.13 -10.84
N ALA A 62 -11.44 -3.31 -11.05
CA ALA A 62 -11.61 -1.91 -11.41
C ALA A 62 -12.31 -1.75 -12.78
N LEU A 63 -11.97 -2.58 -13.77
CA LEU A 63 -12.62 -2.58 -15.09
C LEU A 63 -14.07 -3.04 -15.03
N LEU A 64 -14.40 -4.01 -14.18
CA LEU A 64 -15.79 -4.39 -13.90
C LEU A 64 -16.56 -3.24 -13.25
N HIS A 65 -15.96 -2.56 -12.26
CA HIS A 65 -16.57 -1.40 -11.61
C HIS A 65 -16.84 -0.27 -12.62
N LEU A 66 -15.93 -0.05 -13.56
CA LEU A 66 -16.05 0.91 -14.66
C LEU A 66 -16.98 0.42 -15.81
N LYS A 67 -17.57 -0.77 -15.69
CA LYS A 67 -18.46 -1.37 -16.67
C LYS A 67 -17.85 -1.58 -18.07
N HIS A 68 -16.52 -1.81 -18.12
CA HIS A 68 -15.87 -2.18 -19.35
C HIS A 68 -16.41 -3.52 -19.88
N LYS A 69 -16.58 -3.62 -21.19
CA LYS A 69 -17.06 -4.84 -21.85
C LYS A 69 -15.94 -5.69 -22.43
N LYS A 70 -14.79 -5.08 -22.67
CA LYS A 70 -13.61 -5.71 -23.26
C LYS A 70 -12.38 -5.36 -22.45
N VAL A 71 -11.39 -6.24 -22.50
CA VAL A 71 -10.13 -6.10 -21.77
C VAL A 71 -8.97 -6.65 -22.59
N ASN A 72 -7.80 -6.02 -22.47
CA ASN A 72 -6.58 -6.49 -23.10
C ASN A 72 -5.95 -7.56 -22.21
N VAL A 73 -5.64 -8.71 -22.80
CA VAL A 73 -5.06 -9.86 -22.11
C VAL A 73 -3.81 -10.37 -22.81
N VAL A 74 -2.95 -11.00 -22.03
CA VAL A 74 -1.88 -11.89 -22.53
C VAL A 74 -2.18 -13.28 -22.00
N LYS A 75 -2.33 -14.26 -22.91
CA LYS A 75 -2.56 -15.64 -22.55
C LYS A 75 -1.25 -16.40 -22.42
N ILE A 76 -1.08 -17.12 -21.31
CA ILE A 76 0.04 -18.04 -21.07
C ILE A 76 -0.51 -19.45 -21.02
N GLU A 77 0.13 -20.35 -21.77
CA GLU A 77 -0.24 -21.76 -21.86
C GLU A 77 0.92 -22.65 -21.37
N GLY A 78 0.58 -23.84 -20.91
CA GLY A 78 1.55 -24.87 -20.56
C GLY A 78 2.26 -24.67 -19.21
N LEU A 79 1.75 -23.81 -18.34
CA LEU A 79 2.25 -23.66 -16.98
C LEU A 79 1.76 -24.80 -16.07
N THR A 80 2.67 -25.40 -15.32
CA THR A 80 2.28 -26.33 -14.26
C THR A 80 1.56 -25.57 -13.11
N PRO A 81 0.75 -26.24 -12.28
CA PRO A 81 0.10 -25.62 -11.12
C PRO A 81 1.11 -24.91 -10.19
N LYS A 82 2.30 -25.45 -10.00
CA LYS A 82 3.38 -24.83 -9.22
C LYS A 82 3.85 -23.52 -9.87
N GLN A 83 4.05 -23.53 -11.19
CA GLN A 83 4.48 -22.32 -11.92
C GLN A 83 3.40 -21.23 -11.93
N LYS A 84 2.11 -21.59 -11.99
CA LYS A 84 1.01 -20.62 -11.86
C LYS A 84 1.04 -19.92 -10.49
N LYS A 85 1.23 -20.67 -9.40
CA LYS A 85 1.39 -20.11 -8.04
C LYS A 85 2.65 -19.24 -7.92
N GLU A 86 3.77 -19.70 -8.44
CA GLU A 86 5.02 -18.95 -8.47
C GLU A 86 4.88 -17.63 -9.24
N PHE A 87 4.20 -17.64 -10.39
CA PHE A 87 3.93 -16.46 -11.19
C PHE A 87 3.13 -15.41 -10.38
N ILE A 88 2.03 -15.83 -9.71
CA ILE A 88 1.20 -14.93 -8.90
C ILE A 88 2.03 -14.20 -7.84
N ILE A 89 2.94 -14.90 -7.17
CA ILE A 89 3.80 -14.29 -6.14
C ILE A 89 4.80 -13.33 -6.79
N LYS A 90 5.54 -13.78 -7.81
CA LYS A 90 6.59 -12.98 -8.47
C LYS A 90 6.04 -11.73 -9.16
N ASP A 91 4.84 -11.78 -9.73
CA ASP A 91 4.16 -10.61 -10.33
C ASP A 91 3.80 -9.53 -9.29
N ASN A 92 3.71 -9.93 -8.02
CA ASN A 92 3.30 -9.04 -6.93
C ASN A 92 4.46 -8.60 -6.01
N VAL A 93 5.65 -9.19 -6.15
CA VAL A 93 6.83 -8.79 -5.35
C VAL A 93 7.47 -7.56 -5.96
N GLY A 94 7.54 -6.50 -5.17
CA GLY A 94 8.30 -5.29 -5.53
C GLY A 94 9.79 -5.49 -5.21
N PHE A 95 10.63 -5.58 -6.23
CA PHE A 95 12.08 -5.75 -6.06
C PHE A 95 12.86 -4.43 -6.00
N GLY A 96 12.19 -3.29 -6.18
CA GLY A 96 12.79 -1.96 -6.15
C GLY A 96 12.43 -1.19 -4.89
N GLN A 97 13.24 -0.17 -4.60
CA GLN A 97 12.95 0.87 -3.64
C GLN A 97 12.87 2.20 -4.38
N TRP A 98 12.12 3.14 -3.81
CA TRP A 98 12.06 4.49 -4.34
C TRP A 98 13.26 5.28 -3.84
N ASP A 99 13.88 6.04 -4.74
CA ASP A 99 14.83 7.08 -4.36
C ASP A 99 14.02 8.31 -3.93
N TRP A 100 13.94 8.48 -2.62
CA TRP A 100 13.12 9.54 -2.02
C TRP A 100 13.70 10.92 -2.26
N ASP A 101 15.02 11.04 -2.45
CA ASP A 101 15.66 12.32 -2.76
C ASP A 101 15.28 12.78 -4.17
N ILE A 102 15.29 11.87 -5.14
CA ILE A 102 14.81 12.17 -6.50
C ILE A 102 13.32 12.50 -6.48
N LEU A 103 12.50 11.68 -5.81
CA LEU A 103 11.05 11.91 -5.78
C LEU A 103 10.71 13.27 -5.15
N SER A 104 11.36 13.66 -4.05
CA SER A 104 11.08 14.92 -3.38
C SER A 104 11.54 16.15 -4.16
N ASN A 105 12.54 16.01 -5.03
CA ASN A 105 13.08 17.12 -5.80
C ASN A 105 12.43 17.29 -7.19
N GLU A 106 11.92 16.21 -7.79
CA GLU A 106 11.46 16.23 -9.19
C GLU A 106 9.96 15.99 -9.34
N TRP A 107 9.25 15.58 -8.26
CA TRP A 107 7.85 15.19 -8.32
C TRP A 107 7.01 15.87 -7.24
N GLU A 108 5.80 16.29 -7.58
CA GLU A 108 4.86 16.88 -6.64
C GLU A 108 4.22 15.81 -5.75
N SER A 109 4.29 15.99 -4.43
CA SER A 109 3.74 15.02 -3.45
C SER A 109 2.27 14.73 -3.69
N LYS A 110 1.49 15.77 -4.07
CA LYS A 110 0.08 15.64 -4.39
C LYS A 110 -0.17 14.70 -5.56
N GLU A 111 0.60 14.85 -6.65
CA GLU A 111 0.47 13.98 -7.83
C GLU A 111 0.86 12.54 -7.49
N LEU A 112 1.94 12.33 -6.73
CA LEU A 112 2.37 11.02 -6.27
C LEU A 112 1.27 10.32 -5.45
N ASN A 113 0.62 11.06 -4.54
CA ASN A 113 -0.50 10.57 -3.76
C ASN A 113 -1.74 10.25 -4.61
N GLU A 114 -2.07 11.11 -5.57
CA GLU A 114 -3.17 10.85 -6.52
C GLU A 114 -2.91 9.60 -7.36
N TRP A 115 -1.67 9.35 -7.75
CA TRP A 115 -1.27 8.15 -8.51
C TRP A 115 -1.14 6.89 -7.65
N GLY A 116 -1.28 7.01 -6.32
CA GLY A 116 -1.35 5.88 -5.40
C GLY A 116 -0.05 5.55 -4.66
N LEU A 117 0.99 6.37 -4.84
CA LEU A 117 2.17 6.31 -4.00
C LEU A 117 1.89 7.13 -2.73
N ASP A 118 1.86 6.47 -1.57
CA ASP A 118 1.64 7.15 -0.31
C ASP A 118 2.91 7.93 0.06
N VAL A 119 2.87 9.24 -0.08
CA VAL A 119 3.93 10.17 0.36
C VAL A 119 3.32 11.16 1.35
N TRP A 120 4.17 11.64 2.25
CA TRP A 120 3.76 12.65 3.22
C TRP A 120 3.48 13.99 2.51
N GLU A 121 2.36 14.63 2.86
CA GLU A 121 2.03 16.00 2.44
C GLU A 121 2.05 16.95 3.65
N PRO A 122 2.65 18.13 3.52
CA PRO A 122 2.67 19.12 4.61
C PRO A 122 1.27 19.56 5.07
N SER A 123 0.25 19.42 4.21
CA SER A 123 -1.15 19.75 4.52
C SER A 123 -1.83 18.76 5.46
N ASP A 124 -1.24 17.57 5.71
CA ASP A 124 -1.78 16.60 6.65
C ASP A 124 -1.60 17.03 8.12
N TYR A 125 -0.75 18.04 8.33
CA TYR A 125 -0.66 18.78 9.58
C TYR A 125 -0.87 20.26 9.25
N ASP A 126 -1.93 20.82 9.75
CA ASP A 126 -2.10 22.27 9.72
C ASP A 126 -0.98 22.89 10.55
N LEU A 127 0.05 23.39 9.87
CA LEU A 127 1.18 24.04 10.54
C LEU A 127 0.70 25.28 11.32
N ASP A 128 -0.45 25.85 10.97
CA ASP A 128 -1.10 26.91 11.72
C ASP A 128 -1.59 26.39 13.09
N ASP A 129 -1.98 25.12 13.23
CA ASP A 129 -2.27 24.51 14.55
C ASP A 129 -0.99 24.32 15.39
N PHE A 130 0.17 24.24 14.77
CA PHE A 130 1.47 24.16 15.48
C PHE A 130 2.01 25.54 15.84
N PHE A 131 1.62 26.59 15.12
CA PHE A 131 2.07 27.97 15.31
C PHE A 131 0.97 28.93 15.77
N THR A 132 -0.27 28.46 15.95
CA THR A 132 -1.28 29.27 16.64
C THR A 132 -0.91 29.35 18.10
N GLU A 133 -0.26 30.45 18.36
CA GLU A 133 -0.21 31.24 19.58
C GLU A 133 -0.66 30.53 20.87
N GLU A 134 0.31 30.52 21.80
CA GLU A 134 0.08 30.92 23.19
C GLU A 134 -1.31 30.60 23.76
N GLN A 135 -1.66 29.33 23.78
CA GLN A 135 -2.25 28.88 25.01
C GLN A 135 -1.08 28.79 26.00
N GLU A 136 -0.91 29.84 26.80
CA GLU A 136 -0.16 29.70 28.04
C GLU A 136 -0.57 28.36 28.65
N PRO A 137 0.38 27.46 28.95
CA PRO A 137 0.05 26.18 29.54
C PRO A 137 -0.65 26.50 30.86
N THR A 138 -1.99 26.40 30.85
CA THR A 138 -2.78 26.34 32.07
C THR A 138 -2.32 25.09 32.78
N GLU A 139 -1.49 25.28 33.78
CA GLU A 139 -0.82 24.29 34.62
C GLU A 139 0.37 23.61 33.91
N LYS A 140 1.58 23.97 34.36
CA LYS A 140 2.78 23.18 34.14
C LYS A 140 2.52 21.82 34.79
N LYS A 141 2.09 20.83 34.00
CA LYS A 141 2.08 19.44 34.47
C LYS A 141 3.47 19.11 34.93
N ASP A 142 3.57 18.56 36.12
CA ASP A 142 4.81 18.07 36.67
C ASP A 142 5.48 17.18 35.61
N PRO A 143 6.77 17.39 35.27
CA PRO A 143 7.49 16.51 34.36
C PRO A 143 7.35 15.02 34.70
N LEU A 144 7.16 14.72 35.99
CA LEU A 144 6.93 13.36 36.49
C LEU A 144 5.56 12.81 36.05
N GLU A 145 4.50 13.62 36.07
CA GLU A 145 3.16 13.20 35.61
C GLU A 145 3.15 12.99 34.09
N TRP A 146 3.86 13.81 33.33
CA TRP A 146 3.98 13.60 31.90
C TRP A 146 4.75 12.32 31.59
N PHE A 147 5.85 12.06 32.30
CA PHE A 147 6.65 10.85 32.16
C PHE A 147 5.85 9.61 32.52
N GLN A 148 5.06 9.63 33.59
CA GLN A 148 4.21 8.51 33.98
C GLN A 148 3.14 8.23 32.91
N ALA A 149 2.48 9.25 32.38
CA ALA A 149 1.50 9.09 31.30
C ALA A 149 2.13 8.51 30.03
N PHE A 150 3.39 8.87 29.71
CA PHE A 150 4.13 8.29 28.60
C PHE A 150 4.46 6.80 28.86
N VAL A 151 4.89 6.45 30.06
CA VAL A 151 5.16 5.05 30.44
C VAL A 151 3.90 4.22 30.32
N ASP A 152 2.77 4.70 30.86
CA ASP A 152 1.47 4.01 30.80
C ASP A 152 1.00 3.82 29.34
N TYR A 153 1.23 4.80 28.48
CA TYR A 153 0.93 4.71 27.04
C TYR A 153 1.76 3.62 26.35
N VAL A 154 3.08 3.57 26.62
CA VAL A 154 3.99 2.58 26.03
C VAL A 154 3.64 1.17 26.52
N GLU A 155 3.37 1.02 27.80
CA GLU A 155 2.96 -0.26 28.39
C GLU A 155 1.68 -0.80 27.74
N HIS A 156 0.68 0.09 27.55
CA HIS A 156 -0.62 -0.31 27.00
C HIS A 156 -0.56 -0.61 25.49
N ASN A 157 0.17 0.19 24.72
CA ASN A 157 0.13 0.10 23.25
C ASN A 157 1.34 -0.62 22.64
N HIS A 158 2.44 -0.75 23.39
CA HIS A 158 3.71 -1.31 22.95
C HIS A 158 4.35 -2.20 24.03
N SER A 159 3.57 -3.09 24.62
CA SER A 159 3.98 -3.95 25.73
C SER A 159 5.27 -4.75 25.46
N ASN A 160 5.54 -5.13 24.22
CA ASN A 160 6.77 -5.82 23.84
C ASN A 160 8.02 -4.93 24.03
N ILE A 161 7.93 -3.66 23.65
CA ILE A 161 9.03 -2.67 23.78
C ILE A 161 9.23 -2.32 25.26
N TYR A 162 8.13 -2.16 26.01
CA TYR A 162 8.15 -1.91 27.43
C TYR A 162 8.85 -3.03 28.20
N ASN A 163 8.46 -4.28 27.94
CA ASN A 163 9.04 -5.45 28.59
C ASN A 163 10.53 -5.67 28.25
N GLU A 164 10.97 -5.31 27.03
CA GLU A 164 12.40 -5.31 26.68
C GLU A 164 13.16 -4.23 27.43
N ALA A 165 12.62 -3.02 27.48
CA ALA A 165 13.25 -1.90 28.21
C ALA A 165 13.41 -2.21 29.71
N CYS A 166 12.41 -2.80 30.35
CA CYS A 166 12.48 -3.24 31.75
C CYS A 166 13.56 -4.31 31.97
N LYS A 167 13.71 -5.27 31.07
CA LYS A 167 14.77 -6.28 31.16
C LYS A 167 16.18 -5.67 31.09
N TYR A 168 16.38 -4.71 30.21
CA TYR A 168 17.67 -3.99 30.13
C TYR A 168 17.97 -3.20 31.39
N ALA A 169 16.96 -2.55 32.00
CA ALA A 169 17.13 -1.83 33.26
C ALA A 169 17.54 -2.76 34.41
N ASP A 170 16.87 -3.91 34.54
CA ASP A 170 17.18 -4.92 35.57
C ASP A 170 18.57 -5.55 35.38
N GLU A 171 19.04 -5.70 34.14
CA GLU A 171 20.37 -6.23 33.84
C GLU A 171 21.50 -5.21 34.13
N GLU A 172 21.22 -3.92 34.07
CA GLU A 172 22.19 -2.86 34.43
C GLU A 172 22.30 -2.68 35.93
N GLU A 173 21.17 -2.73 36.68
CA GLU A 173 21.18 -2.68 38.14
C GLU A 173 21.91 -3.85 38.81
N GLN A 174 22.07 -4.98 38.13
CA GLN A 174 22.81 -6.15 38.65
C GLN A 174 24.33 -6.08 38.38
N LYS A 175 24.82 -5.04 37.71
CA LYS A 175 26.24 -4.88 37.37
C LYS A 175 27.02 -3.92 38.31
N ASP A 176 26.31 -3.22 39.18
CA ASP A 176 26.89 -2.37 40.26
C ASP A 176 26.87 -3.13 41.62
#